data_f4bab669513e75db56280d8137ec0c57
#
_entry.id   f4bab669513e75db56280d8137ec0c57
#
_cell.length_a   1.000
_cell.length_b   1.000
_cell.length_c   1.000
_cell.angle_alpha   90.00
_cell.angle_beta   90.00
_cell.angle_gamma   90.00
#
_symmetry.space_group_name_H-M   'P 1'
#
loop_
_entity.id
_entity.type
_entity.pdbx_description
1 polymer ?
#
loop_
_entity_poly.entity_id
_entity_poly.type
_entity_poly.pdbx_seq_one_letter_code
_entity_poly.pdbx_strand_id
1 'polypeptide(L)'
;MYTFNKMWGVVTPQEAAARIEEQRRAAGITEPRNLEEQAISLVGHDIYEKLIKGYTEKQWGRPCKELPAFIIKRLPVRLTFDNNYFNALFQGIPVGGYTQMVENMLEGVEVRLNVDYFKEKVTLDSIAEKVVYTGPVDAYFDYRLGALEYRSVRFETEVLDMPNFQGNAAVNYTDAETPWTRIIEHKWFEFGRDAEGQELPRTVISREYSSEWKPGDEPYYPVNDEKNGKLYAAYRELAAQEKNTIFGGRLGEYKYYDMDQVIAAALELAAREL
;
A
#
# COMPACT_ATOMS: atom_id res chain seq x y z
N MET A 1 1.82 15.42 18.37
CA MET A 1 2.54 16.45 19.17
C MET A 1 4.03 16.15 19.30
N TYR A 2 4.48 14.93 19.62
CA TYR A 2 5.92 14.63 19.77
C TYR A 2 6.77 15.06 18.58
N THR A 3 6.32 14.80 17.34
CA THR A 3 6.99 15.21 16.11
C THR A 3 7.13 16.73 16.01
N PHE A 4 6.08 17.47 16.31
CA PHE A 4 6.08 18.94 16.22
C PHE A 4 6.96 19.58 17.30
N ASN A 5 6.97 19.01 18.52
CA ASN A 5 7.90 19.42 19.55
C ASN A 5 9.36 19.21 19.09
N LYS A 6 9.67 18.05 18.49
CA LYS A 6 11.02 17.76 18.00
C LYS A 6 11.44 18.66 16.84
N MET A 7 10.49 19.02 15.94
CA MET A 7 10.77 19.85 14.77
C MET A 7 10.88 21.33 15.11
N TRP A 8 10.00 21.85 15.97
CA TRP A 8 9.79 23.28 16.17
C TRP A 8 9.91 23.74 17.62
N GLY A 9 10.08 22.85 18.57
CA GLY A 9 10.11 23.17 20.01
C GLY A 9 8.74 23.54 20.60
N VAL A 10 7.66 23.42 19.85
CA VAL A 10 6.30 23.73 20.31
C VAL A 10 5.83 22.74 21.36
N VAL A 11 5.07 23.20 22.33
CA VAL A 11 4.62 22.40 23.48
C VAL A 11 3.11 22.16 23.43
N THR A 12 2.34 23.09 22.89
CA THR A 12 0.88 23.03 22.85
C THR A 12 0.34 22.70 21.45
N PRO A 13 -0.85 22.09 21.36
CA PRO A 13 -1.56 21.89 20.10
C PRO A 13 -1.79 23.19 19.33
N GLN A 14 -2.07 24.28 20.04
CA GLN A 14 -2.34 25.61 19.45
C GLN A 14 -1.08 26.17 18.79
N GLU A 15 0.10 26.06 19.41
CA GLU A 15 1.37 26.49 18.80
C GLU A 15 1.68 25.66 17.54
N ALA A 16 1.47 24.35 17.58
CA ALA A 16 1.68 23.50 16.43
C ALA A 16 0.73 23.84 15.28
N ALA A 17 -0.56 24.06 15.57
CA ALA A 17 -1.56 24.48 14.60
C ALA A 17 -1.19 25.84 13.97
N ALA A 18 -0.78 26.81 14.79
CA ALA A 18 -0.38 28.14 14.33
C ALA A 18 0.82 28.06 13.39
N ARG A 19 1.80 27.19 13.69
CA ARG A 19 3.00 27.01 12.86
C ARG A 19 2.68 26.38 11.50
N ILE A 20 1.79 25.40 11.48
CA ILE A 20 1.31 24.79 10.23
C ILE A 20 0.56 25.83 9.38
N GLU A 21 -0.36 26.59 10.01
CA GLU A 21 -1.17 27.58 9.32
C GLU A 21 -0.35 28.76 8.78
N GLU A 22 0.67 29.20 9.51
CA GLU A 22 1.65 30.20 9.04
C GLU A 22 2.31 29.77 7.73
N GLN A 23 2.81 28.52 7.68
CA GLN A 23 3.49 28.00 6.49
C GLN A 23 2.53 27.79 5.31
N ARG A 24 1.31 27.32 5.57
CA ARG A 24 0.26 27.16 4.56
C ARG A 24 -0.09 28.50 3.92
N ARG A 25 -0.26 29.56 4.73
CA ARG A 25 -0.51 30.93 4.24
C ARG A 25 0.67 31.48 3.47
N ALA A 26 1.88 31.27 3.95
CA ALA A 26 3.08 31.73 3.28
C ALA A 26 3.26 31.07 1.89
N ALA A 27 2.84 29.81 1.74
CA ALA A 27 2.86 29.12 0.45
C ALA A 27 1.82 29.67 -0.54
N GLY A 28 0.69 30.21 -0.08
CA GLY A 28 -0.32 30.84 -0.92
C GLY A 28 -1.00 29.93 -1.96
N ILE A 29 -0.99 28.60 -1.74
CA ILE A 29 -1.49 27.61 -2.70
C ILE A 29 -2.98 27.42 -2.47
N THR A 30 -3.79 27.84 -3.43
CA THR A 30 -5.26 27.69 -3.40
C THR A 30 -5.73 26.52 -4.26
N GLU A 31 -5.09 26.27 -5.39
CA GLU A 31 -5.39 25.19 -6.34
C GLU A 31 -4.12 24.39 -6.63
N PRO A 32 -3.86 23.32 -5.85
CA PRO A 32 -2.65 22.53 -6.03
C PRO A 32 -2.70 21.73 -7.33
N ARG A 33 -1.64 21.83 -8.14
CA ARG A 33 -1.51 21.19 -9.46
C ARG A 33 -0.82 19.83 -9.42
N ASN A 34 -0.05 19.58 -8.37
CA ASN A 34 0.75 18.38 -8.19
C ASN A 34 0.82 17.99 -6.71
N LEU A 35 1.46 16.85 -6.42
CA LEU A 35 1.57 16.31 -5.07
C LEU A 35 2.34 17.24 -4.11
N GLU A 36 3.41 17.90 -4.55
CA GLU A 36 4.16 18.86 -3.74
C GLU A 36 3.26 20.01 -3.28
N GLU A 37 2.60 20.66 -4.22
CA GLU A 37 1.68 21.77 -3.91
C GLU A 37 0.53 21.30 -3.00
N GLN A 38 -0.03 20.12 -3.25
CA GLN A 38 -1.06 19.54 -2.41
C GLN A 38 -0.57 19.30 -0.98
N ALA A 39 0.60 18.69 -0.81
CA ALA A 39 1.16 18.42 0.51
C ALA A 39 1.45 19.72 1.27
N ILE A 40 2.11 20.69 0.63
CA ILE A 40 2.42 21.98 1.25
C ILE A 40 1.14 22.73 1.64
N SER A 41 0.11 22.70 0.81
CA SER A 41 -1.19 23.32 1.11
C SER A 41 -1.89 22.70 2.32
N LEU A 42 -1.62 21.43 2.62
CA LEU A 42 -2.21 20.70 3.75
C LEU A 42 -1.43 20.85 5.04
N VAL A 43 -0.10 20.77 5.00
CA VAL A 43 0.72 20.61 6.20
C VAL A 43 1.88 21.62 6.32
N GLY A 44 2.10 22.45 5.30
CA GLY A 44 3.22 23.40 5.27
C GLY A 44 4.51 22.78 4.76
N HIS A 45 5.51 23.65 4.55
CA HIS A 45 6.76 23.29 3.89
C HIS A 45 7.65 22.37 4.74
N ASP A 46 7.79 22.64 6.04
CA ASP A 46 8.69 21.86 6.90
C ASP A 46 8.29 20.39 7.03
N ILE A 47 6.99 20.14 7.18
CA ILE A 47 6.46 18.77 7.25
C ILE A 47 6.62 18.07 5.89
N TYR A 48 6.33 18.79 4.81
CA TYR A 48 6.52 18.26 3.46
C TYR A 48 7.97 17.82 3.23
N GLU A 49 8.94 18.72 3.43
CA GLU A 49 10.35 18.42 3.19
C GLU A 49 10.89 17.30 4.09
N LYS A 50 10.53 17.28 5.38
CA LYS A 50 11.09 16.31 6.33
C LYS A 50 10.42 14.95 6.33
N LEU A 51 9.10 14.87 6.11
CA LEU A 51 8.35 13.66 6.37
C LEU A 51 7.66 13.05 5.14
N ILE A 52 7.54 13.82 4.05
CA ILE A 52 6.74 13.41 2.90
C ILE A 52 7.60 13.24 1.65
N LYS A 53 8.34 14.26 1.28
CA LYS A 53 9.04 14.34 0.01
C LYS A 53 9.96 13.15 -0.26
N GLY A 54 10.97 12.93 0.56
CA GLY A 54 11.96 11.88 0.33
C GLY A 54 11.34 10.47 0.32
N TYR A 55 10.40 10.20 1.22
CA TYR A 55 9.66 8.94 1.21
C TYR A 55 8.85 8.74 -0.07
N THR A 56 8.09 9.77 -0.46
CA THR A 56 7.20 9.72 -1.62
C THR A 56 7.99 9.59 -2.93
N GLU A 57 9.08 10.34 -3.08
CA GLU A 57 9.94 10.27 -4.26
C GLU A 57 10.63 8.90 -4.40
N LYS A 58 11.06 8.29 -3.29
CA LYS A 58 11.54 6.89 -3.29
C LYS A 58 10.44 5.91 -3.69
N GLN A 59 9.25 6.04 -3.11
CA GLN A 59 8.14 5.14 -3.37
C GLN A 59 7.69 5.17 -4.83
N TRP A 60 7.62 6.37 -5.41
CA TRP A 60 7.12 6.57 -6.78
C TRP A 60 8.22 6.62 -7.85
N GLY A 61 9.48 6.80 -7.46
CA GLY A 61 10.60 6.91 -8.39
C GLY A 61 10.56 8.19 -9.24
N ARG A 62 9.78 9.18 -8.83
CA ARG A 62 9.57 10.46 -9.55
C ARG A 62 9.53 11.62 -8.55
N PRO A 63 9.95 12.82 -8.96
CA PRO A 63 9.81 14.03 -8.15
C PRO A 63 8.34 14.30 -7.79
N CYS A 64 8.08 14.78 -6.58
CA CYS A 64 6.72 15.11 -6.14
C CYS A 64 6.01 16.13 -7.04
N LYS A 65 6.75 16.99 -7.74
CA LYS A 65 6.22 17.95 -8.73
C LYS A 65 5.59 17.31 -9.96
N GLU A 66 5.99 16.09 -10.28
CA GLU A 66 5.50 15.33 -11.43
C GLU A 66 4.37 14.36 -11.06
N LEU A 67 4.11 14.21 -9.77
CA LEU A 67 3.08 13.32 -9.26
C LEU A 67 1.73 14.03 -9.13
N PRO A 68 0.61 13.36 -9.46
CA PRO A 68 -0.73 13.96 -9.32
C PRO A 68 -1.08 14.32 -7.88
N ALA A 69 -1.75 15.46 -7.69
CA ALA A 69 -2.17 15.94 -6.38
C ALA A 69 -3.06 14.95 -5.60
N PHE A 70 -3.86 14.14 -6.29
CA PHE A 70 -4.79 13.20 -5.66
C PHE A 70 -4.12 12.04 -4.91
N ILE A 71 -2.83 11.76 -5.14
CA ILE A 71 -2.07 10.74 -4.40
C ILE A 71 -2.06 11.07 -2.90
N ILE A 72 -1.97 12.34 -2.54
CA ILE A 72 -2.10 12.82 -1.16
C ILE A 72 -3.38 13.63 -1.00
N LYS A 73 -4.50 12.95 -0.79
CA LYS A 73 -5.78 13.62 -0.51
C LYS A 73 -5.90 14.08 0.94
N ARG A 74 -5.32 13.33 1.87
CA ARG A 74 -5.38 13.59 3.31
C ARG A 74 -4.05 13.22 3.95
N LEU A 75 -3.55 14.12 4.78
CA LEU A 75 -2.43 13.83 5.66
C LEU A 75 -2.97 13.83 7.10
N PRO A 76 -2.76 12.76 7.87
CA PRO A 76 -3.28 12.65 9.23
C PRO A 76 -2.43 13.51 10.19
N VAL A 77 -2.64 14.82 10.17
CA VAL A 77 -2.05 15.72 11.17
C VAL A 77 -2.86 15.62 12.45
N ARG A 78 -2.24 15.10 13.51
CA ARG A 78 -2.86 14.98 14.82
C ARG A 78 -2.19 15.90 15.82
N LEU A 79 -2.96 16.79 16.42
CA LEU A 79 -2.51 17.71 17.44
C LEU A 79 -2.74 17.14 18.86
N THR A 80 -2.55 15.84 19.00
CA THR A 80 -2.67 15.08 20.24
C THR A 80 -1.39 14.33 20.54
N PHE A 81 -1.24 13.84 21.78
CA PHE A 81 -0.15 12.96 22.17
C PHE A 81 -0.49 11.47 21.95
N ASP A 82 -1.28 11.19 20.92
CA ASP A 82 -1.63 9.85 20.48
C ASP A 82 -0.67 9.40 19.39
N ASN A 83 -0.04 8.25 19.59
CA ASN A 83 0.92 7.63 18.64
C ASN A 83 0.26 6.63 17.68
N ASN A 84 -1.04 6.36 17.81
CA ASN A 84 -1.72 5.48 16.88
C ASN A 84 -1.68 6.08 15.45
N TYR A 85 -1.30 5.29 14.47
CA TYR A 85 -1.26 5.74 13.09
C TYR A 85 -2.66 5.82 12.47
N PHE A 86 -3.50 4.81 12.71
CA PHE A 86 -4.85 4.74 12.21
C PHE A 86 -5.89 5.22 13.21
N ASN A 87 -7.03 5.71 12.70
CA ASN A 87 -8.22 6.05 13.49
C ASN A 87 -9.27 4.92 13.47
N ALA A 88 -8.95 3.76 12.90
CA ALA A 88 -9.88 2.64 12.81
C ALA A 88 -10.26 2.15 14.21
N LEU A 89 -11.56 1.86 14.39
CA LEU A 89 -12.10 1.36 15.65
C LEU A 89 -11.50 -0.01 16.02
N PHE A 90 -11.31 -0.86 15.03
CA PHE A 90 -10.67 -2.17 15.18
C PHE A 90 -9.36 -2.18 14.40
N GLN A 91 -8.29 -2.57 15.07
CA GLN A 91 -6.95 -2.65 14.50
C GLN A 91 -6.28 -3.89 15.07
N GLY A 92 -5.61 -4.67 14.23
CA GLY A 92 -4.90 -5.86 14.67
C GLY A 92 -4.25 -6.60 13.53
N ILE A 93 -3.48 -7.60 13.89
CA ILE A 93 -2.90 -8.60 13.01
C ILE A 93 -3.44 -9.96 13.47
N PRO A 94 -3.84 -10.85 12.57
CA PRO A 94 -4.35 -12.17 12.94
C PRO A 94 -3.32 -12.94 13.78
N VAL A 95 -3.72 -13.52 14.89
CA VAL A 95 -2.89 -14.45 15.66
C VAL A 95 -2.61 -15.68 14.79
N GLY A 96 -1.35 -16.08 14.66
CA GLY A 96 -0.92 -17.14 13.73
C GLY A 96 -0.69 -16.68 12.29
N GLY A 97 -0.90 -15.38 12.02
CA GLY A 97 -0.62 -14.77 10.71
C GLY A 97 -1.76 -14.88 9.70
N TYR A 98 -1.55 -14.25 8.56
CA TYR A 98 -2.57 -14.14 7.50
C TYR A 98 -2.80 -15.46 6.76
N THR A 99 -1.81 -16.34 6.67
CA THR A 99 -1.96 -17.65 6.01
C THR A 99 -3.03 -18.48 6.70
N GLN A 100 -2.97 -18.59 8.03
CA GLN A 100 -3.97 -19.31 8.81
C GLN A 100 -5.37 -18.70 8.68
N MET A 101 -5.47 -17.37 8.63
CA MET A 101 -6.74 -16.70 8.40
C MET A 101 -7.35 -17.07 7.04
N VAL A 102 -6.52 -17.06 5.97
CA VAL A 102 -6.97 -17.43 4.62
C VAL A 102 -7.33 -18.92 4.53
N GLU A 103 -6.55 -19.81 5.15
CA GLU A 103 -6.87 -21.24 5.22
C GLU A 103 -8.23 -21.48 5.88
N ASN A 104 -8.51 -20.80 6.99
CA ASN A 104 -9.81 -20.89 7.66
C ASN A 104 -10.97 -20.37 6.78
N MET A 105 -10.73 -19.32 5.98
CA MET A 105 -11.74 -18.80 5.03
C MET A 105 -12.00 -19.75 3.87
N LEU A 106 -11.03 -20.58 3.51
CA LEU A 106 -11.12 -21.55 2.41
C LEU A 106 -11.49 -22.96 2.88
N GLU A 107 -11.89 -23.13 4.14
CA GLU A 107 -12.33 -24.44 4.65
C GLU A 107 -13.48 -25.01 3.79
N GLY A 108 -13.30 -26.24 3.30
CA GLY A 108 -14.27 -26.90 2.41
C GLY A 108 -14.18 -26.49 0.94
N VAL A 109 -13.27 -25.58 0.57
CA VAL A 109 -13.02 -25.17 -0.82
C VAL A 109 -11.77 -25.89 -1.35
N GLU A 110 -11.85 -26.46 -2.56
CA GLU A 110 -10.67 -27.04 -3.21
C GLU A 110 -9.66 -25.95 -3.58
N VAL A 111 -8.43 -26.08 -3.07
CA VAL A 111 -7.33 -25.16 -3.36
C VAL A 111 -6.27 -25.87 -4.16
N ARG A 112 -5.89 -25.32 -5.31
CA ARG A 112 -4.79 -25.80 -6.15
C ARG A 112 -3.69 -24.76 -6.21
N LEU A 113 -2.56 -25.05 -5.60
CA LEU A 113 -1.37 -24.19 -5.63
C LEU A 113 -0.51 -24.50 -6.86
N ASN A 114 0.36 -23.52 -7.23
CA ASN A 114 1.29 -23.62 -8.37
C ASN A 114 0.59 -23.87 -9.73
N VAL A 115 -0.65 -23.42 -9.87
CA VAL A 115 -1.42 -23.48 -11.11
C VAL A 115 -1.32 -22.12 -11.81
N ASP A 116 -0.85 -22.13 -13.05
CA ASP A 116 -0.85 -20.97 -13.93
C ASP A 116 -2.17 -20.99 -14.74
N TYR A 117 -3.07 -20.08 -14.41
CA TYR A 117 -4.39 -20.03 -15.06
C TYR A 117 -4.32 -19.98 -16.59
N PHE A 118 -3.39 -19.21 -17.15
CA PHE A 118 -3.31 -19.08 -18.62
C PHE A 118 -2.81 -20.35 -19.31
N LYS A 119 -1.96 -21.14 -18.65
CA LYS A 119 -1.51 -22.43 -19.19
C LYS A 119 -2.60 -23.50 -19.15
N GLU A 120 -3.47 -23.42 -18.16
CA GLU A 120 -4.55 -24.40 -17.94
C GLU A 120 -5.94 -23.84 -18.21
N LYS A 121 -6.04 -22.65 -18.82
CA LYS A 121 -7.29 -21.90 -18.98
C LYS A 121 -8.44 -22.73 -19.54
N VAL A 122 -8.21 -23.46 -20.62
CA VAL A 122 -9.26 -24.29 -21.26
C VAL A 122 -9.82 -25.34 -20.32
N THR A 123 -8.96 -25.99 -19.56
CA THR A 123 -9.36 -27.02 -18.57
C THR A 123 -10.11 -26.39 -17.40
N LEU A 124 -9.57 -25.30 -16.85
CA LEU A 124 -10.16 -24.63 -15.68
C LEU A 124 -11.52 -23.99 -16.02
N ASP A 125 -11.63 -23.34 -17.16
CA ASP A 125 -12.91 -22.77 -17.64
C ASP A 125 -13.97 -23.85 -17.90
N SER A 126 -13.57 -25.09 -18.24
CA SER A 126 -14.51 -26.19 -18.50
C SER A 126 -15.14 -26.78 -17.24
N ILE A 127 -14.56 -26.56 -16.07
CA ILE A 127 -15.05 -27.10 -14.79
C ILE A 127 -15.85 -26.11 -13.96
N ALA A 128 -15.99 -24.87 -14.42
CA ALA A 128 -16.67 -23.80 -13.70
C ALA A 128 -17.72 -23.12 -14.59
N GLU A 129 -18.88 -22.80 -14.04
CA GLU A 129 -19.89 -21.98 -14.71
C GLU A 129 -19.47 -20.52 -14.81
N LYS A 130 -18.78 -20.02 -13.78
CA LYS A 130 -18.22 -18.67 -13.70
C LYS A 130 -16.81 -18.71 -13.16
N VAL A 131 -15.97 -17.81 -13.65
CA VAL A 131 -14.59 -17.58 -13.18
C VAL A 131 -14.52 -16.21 -12.54
N VAL A 132 -14.06 -16.12 -11.30
CA VAL A 132 -13.69 -14.84 -10.69
C VAL A 132 -12.18 -14.67 -10.84
N TYR A 133 -11.79 -13.78 -11.76
CA TYR A 133 -10.40 -13.52 -12.06
C TYR A 133 -9.89 -12.29 -11.28
N THR A 134 -8.89 -12.49 -10.42
CA THR A 134 -8.33 -11.45 -9.56
C THR A 134 -6.90 -11.04 -9.93
N GLY A 135 -6.36 -11.63 -11.00
CA GLY A 135 -5.06 -11.25 -11.57
C GLY A 135 -5.10 -9.94 -12.37
N PRO A 136 -3.96 -9.50 -12.94
CA PRO A 136 -3.90 -8.29 -13.74
C PRO A 136 -4.85 -8.37 -14.95
N VAL A 137 -5.72 -7.37 -15.09
CA VAL A 137 -6.75 -7.36 -16.14
C VAL A 137 -6.14 -7.33 -17.54
N ASP A 138 -5.04 -6.61 -17.73
CA ASP A 138 -4.31 -6.52 -19.00
C ASP A 138 -3.67 -7.87 -19.38
N ALA A 139 -3.16 -8.63 -18.42
CA ALA A 139 -2.65 -9.97 -18.64
C ALA A 139 -3.73 -10.95 -19.10
N TYR A 140 -4.97 -10.82 -18.60
CA TYR A 140 -6.09 -11.64 -19.06
C TYR A 140 -6.35 -11.48 -20.56
N PHE A 141 -6.13 -10.30 -21.09
CA PHE A 141 -6.29 -9.96 -22.50
C PHE A 141 -4.96 -9.97 -23.28
N ASP A 142 -3.93 -10.67 -22.79
CA ASP A 142 -2.63 -10.83 -23.43
C ASP A 142 -2.00 -9.46 -23.80
N TYR A 143 -2.19 -8.46 -22.94
CA TYR A 143 -1.67 -7.09 -23.10
C TYR A 143 -1.99 -6.42 -24.44
N ARG A 144 -3.06 -6.85 -25.14
CA ARG A 144 -3.38 -6.41 -26.53
C ARG A 144 -3.63 -4.92 -26.71
N LEU A 145 -3.94 -4.18 -25.61
CA LEU A 145 -4.07 -2.72 -25.63
C LEU A 145 -2.83 -2.02 -25.04
N GLY A 146 -1.84 -2.79 -24.60
CA GLY A 146 -0.66 -2.32 -23.89
C GLY A 146 -0.69 -2.70 -22.40
N ALA A 147 0.47 -2.68 -21.75
CA ALA A 147 0.58 -3.02 -20.33
C ALA A 147 0.19 -1.84 -19.45
N LEU A 148 -0.56 -2.13 -18.38
CA LEU A 148 -0.81 -1.22 -17.28
C LEU A 148 0.45 -1.10 -16.42
N GLU A 149 0.70 0.06 -15.88
CA GLU A 149 1.89 0.32 -15.08
C GLU A 149 1.62 0.09 -13.59
N TYR A 150 2.59 -0.51 -12.92
CA TYR A 150 2.58 -0.76 -11.49
C TYR A 150 3.88 -0.29 -10.84
N ARG A 151 3.86 -0.14 -9.52
CA ARG A 151 5.08 -0.11 -8.71
C ARG A 151 5.26 -1.48 -8.10
N SER A 152 6.52 -1.88 -7.95
CA SER A 152 6.94 -3.11 -7.29
C SER A 152 7.75 -2.82 -6.04
N VAL A 153 7.95 -3.83 -5.20
CA VAL A 153 8.74 -3.74 -3.98
C VAL A 153 9.72 -4.91 -3.94
N ARG A 154 10.96 -4.60 -3.59
CA ARG A 154 12.01 -5.59 -3.37
C ARG A 154 12.44 -5.56 -1.91
N PHE A 155 12.66 -6.73 -1.34
CA PHE A 155 13.12 -6.88 0.04
C PHE A 155 14.53 -7.46 0.10
N GLU A 156 15.33 -6.90 1.00
CA GLU A 156 16.60 -7.49 1.43
C GLU A 156 16.47 -7.89 2.90
N THR A 157 16.48 -9.22 3.14
CA THR A 157 16.25 -9.77 4.47
C THR A 157 17.57 -10.21 5.08
N GLU A 158 17.78 -9.88 6.35
CA GLU A 158 18.99 -10.15 7.11
C GLU A 158 18.64 -10.66 8.52
N VAL A 159 19.36 -11.69 8.97
CA VAL A 159 19.29 -12.17 10.36
C VAL A 159 20.42 -11.52 11.16
N LEU A 160 20.05 -10.81 12.22
CA LEU A 160 20.98 -10.10 13.10
C LEU A 160 21.15 -10.84 14.43
N ASP A 161 22.41 -10.97 14.86
CA ASP A 161 22.77 -11.60 16.15
C ASP A 161 22.68 -10.55 17.29
N MET A 162 21.48 -9.98 17.42
CA MET A 162 21.12 -9.03 18.47
C MET A 162 19.62 -9.14 18.80
N PRO A 163 19.23 -8.88 20.04
CA PRO A 163 17.83 -9.06 20.47
C PRO A 163 16.89 -7.97 19.94
N ASN A 164 17.40 -6.82 19.53
CA ASN A 164 16.57 -5.69 19.11
C ASN A 164 17.36 -4.79 18.16
N PHE A 165 16.79 -4.46 17.02
CA PHE A 165 17.36 -3.53 16.04
C PHE A 165 16.73 -2.12 16.16
N GLN A 166 15.40 -2.03 16.07
CA GLN A 166 14.68 -0.75 16.06
C GLN A 166 13.55 -0.65 17.11
N GLY A 167 13.19 -1.75 17.77
CA GLY A 167 12.17 -1.79 18.82
C GLY A 167 10.74 -1.56 18.34
N ASN A 168 10.50 -1.70 17.04
CA ASN A 168 9.19 -1.53 16.43
C ASN A 168 9.10 -2.38 15.16
N ALA A 169 7.91 -2.88 14.84
CA ALA A 169 7.68 -3.73 13.68
C ALA A 169 8.00 -3.03 12.35
N ALA A 170 7.70 -1.75 12.18
CA ALA A 170 7.96 -1.03 10.95
C ALA A 170 8.40 0.41 11.22
N VAL A 171 9.49 0.83 10.58
CA VAL A 171 10.00 2.21 10.60
C VAL A 171 10.17 2.69 9.17
N ASN A 172 9.50 3.79 8.81
CA ASN A 172 9.65 4.44 7.51
C ASN A 172 10.82 5.44 7.55
N TYR A 173 11.62 5.44 6.51
CA TYR A 173 12.75 6.35 6.31
C TYR A 173 12.33 7.46 5.35
N THR A 174 12.18 8.66 5.87
CA THR A 174 11.60 9.79 5.13
C THR A 174 12.64 10.70 4.46
N ASP A 175 13.93 10.52 4.77
CA ASP A 175 15.03 11.20 4.10
C ASP A 175 15.27 10.69 2.68
N ALA A 176 15.97 11.45 1.85
CA ALA A 176 16.29 11.09 0.47
C ALA A 176 17.58 10.26 0.34
N GLU A 177 18.47 10.34 1.33
CA GLU A 177 19.79 9.71 1.32
C GLU A 177 19.71 8.22 1.58
N THR A 178 18.76 7.76 2.41
CA THR A 178 18.51 6.35 2.71
C THR A 178 17.83 5.69 1.52
N PRO A 179 18.41 4.63 0.91
CA PRO A 179 17.88 4.06 -0.33
C PRO A 179 16.62 3.22 -0.16
N TRP A 180 16.34 2.69 1.04
CA TRP A 180 15.11 1.95 1.35
C TRP A 180 14.00 2.89 1.85
N THR A 181 12.77 2.48 1.63
CA THR A 181 11.58 3.20 2.12
C THR A 181 11.24 2.85 3.55
N ARG A 182 11.55 1.61 3.96
CA ARG A 182 11.16 1.05 5.25
C ARG A 182 12.13 -0.03 5.70
N ILE A 183 12.24 -0.20 7.02
CA ILE A 183 12.75 -1.42 7.62
C ILE A 183 11.61 -2.07 8.41
N ILE A 184 11.45 -3.38 8.20
CA ILE A 184 10.54 -4.23 8.95
C ILE A 184 11.41 -5.07 9.88
N GLU A 185 11.15 -5.04 11.19
CA GLU A 185 11.72 -5.95 12.18
C GLU A 185 10.63 -6.94 12.60
N HIS A 186 10.67 -8.13 12.01
CA HIS A 186 9.55 -9.07 11.95
C HIS A 186 9.03 -9.52 13.32
N LYS A 187 9.92 -9.75 14.30
CA LYS A 187 9.52 -10.26 15.61
C LYS A 187 8.57 -9.33 16.38
N TRP A 188 8.58 -8.02 16.09
CA TRP A 188 7.72 -7.08 16.78
C TRP A 188 6.25 -7.13 16.39
N PHE A 189 5.90 -7.88 15.33
CA PHE A 189 4.51 -8.22 15.06
C PHE A 189 3.92 -9.18 16.10
N GLU A 190 4.78 -9.95 16.79
CA GLU A 190 4.43 -10.89 17.87
C GLU A 190 5.11 -10.52 19.20
N PHE A 191 5.32 -9.21 19.43
CA PHE A 191 5.88 -8.63 20.68
C PHE A 191 7.30 -9.11 21.01
N GLY A 192 8.06 -9.65 20.06
CA GLY A 192 9.45 -10.05 20.22
C GLY A 192 9.68 -11.25 21.14
N ARG A 193 8.67 -12.07 21.36
CA ARG A 193 8.72 -13.23 22.27
C ARG A 193 8.43 -14.53 21.53
N ASP A 194 8.98 -15.63 22.07
CA ASP A 194 8.64 -16.98 21.65
C ASP A 194 7.32 -17.47 22.30
N ALA A 195 6.96 -18.74 22.01
CA ALA A 195 5.75 -19.35 22.56
C ALA A 195 5.77 -19.48 24.10
N GLU A 196 6.94 -19.55 24.70
CA GLU A 196 7.18 -19.61 26.12
C GLU A 196 7.24 -18.22 26.78
N GLY A 197 7.10 -17.15 25.99
CA GLY A 197 7.10 -15.76 26.45
C GLY A 197 8.50 -15.18 26.71
N GLN A 198 9.58 -15.88 26.28
CA GLN A 198 10.96 -15.42 26.42
C GLN A 198 11.34 -14.49 25.27
N GLU A 199 12.22 -13.54 25.52
CA GLU A 199 12.72 -12.65 24.46
C GLU A 199 13.58 -13.45 23.46
N LEU A 200 13.29 -13.24 22.19
CA LEU A 200 14.08 -13.83 21.11
C LEU A 200 15.48 -13.18 21.09
N PRO A 201 16.58 -14.00 21.19
CA PRO A 201 17.94 -13.46 21.25
C PRO A 201 18.45 -12.88 19.93
N ARG A 202 17.74 -13.18 18.84
CA ARG A 202 18.05 -12.72 17.48
C ARG A 202 16.86 -11.99 16.89
N THR A 203 17.13 -11.18 15.88
CA THR A 203 16.06 -10.52 15.11
C THR A 203 16.28 -10.68 13.61
N VAL A 204 15.18 -10.61 12.88
CA VAL A 204 15.17 -10.59 11.41
C VAL A 204 14.65 -9.24 10.97
N ILE A 205 15.39 -8.57 10.09
CA ILE A 205 14.98 -7.33 9.46
C ILE A 205 14.83 -7.52 7.95
N SER A 206 13.90 -6.79 7.36
CA SER A 206 13.78 -6.64 5.91
C SER A 206 13.82 -5.18 5.52
N ARG A 207 14.76 -4.79 4.66
CA ARG A 207 14.80 -3.47 4.03
C ARG A 207 13.93 -3.50 2.78
N GLU A 208 12.97 -2.60 2.70
CA GLU A 208 12.04 -2.46 1.60
C GLU A 208 12.52 -1.41 0.61
N TYR A 209 12.65 -1.79 -0.66
CA TYR A 209 13.00 -0.89 -1.75
C TYR A 209 11.85 -0.84 -2.75
N SER A 210 11.40 0.35 -3.07
CA SER A 210 10.45 0.54 -4.18
C SER A 210 11.18 0.49 -5.51
N SER A 211 10.55 -0.11 -6.50
CA SER A 211 11.08 -0.23 -7.88
C SER A 211 9.98 -0.08 -8.92
N GLU A 212 10.38 0.21 -10.15
CA GLU A 212 9.48 0.09 -11.28
C GLU A 212 9.15 -1.38 -11.52
N TRP A 213 7.88 -1.65 -11.75
CA TRP A 213 7.41 -2.97 -12.09
C TRP A 213 7.85 -3.35 -13.52
N LYS A 214 8.23 -4.59 -13.69
CA LYS A 214 8.51 -5.22 -14.99
C LYS A 214 7.74 -6.53 -15.09
N PRO A 215 7.45 -7.03 -16.29
CA PRO A 215 6.84 -8.35 -16.47
C PRO A 215 7.64 -9.43 -15.72
N GLY A 216 6.98 -10.13 -14.81
CA GLY A 216 7.57 -11.11 -13.90
C GLY A 216 7.77 -10.63 -12.47
N ASP A 217 7.75 -9.33 -12.22
CA ASP A 217 7.74 -8.77 -10.86
C ASP A 217 6.32 -8.79 -10.29
N GLU A 218 6.22 -8.74 -8.97
CA GLU A 218 4.95 -8.63 -8.27
C GLU A 218 4.37 -7.20 -8.39
N PRO A 219 3.12 -7.02 -8.88
CA PRO A 219 2.50 -5.70 -9.00
C PRO A 219 1.90 -5.27 -7.65
N TYR A 220 2.59 -4.41 -6.91
CA TYR A 220 2.13 -3.94 -5.59
C TYR A 220 1.13 -2.78 -5.67
N TYR A 221 1.43 -1.77 -6.48
CA TYR A 221 0.64 -0.54 -6.53
C TYR A 221 0.33 -0.15 -7.97
N PRO A 222 -0.95 0.01 -8.37
CA PRO A 222 -1.30 0.54 -9.67
C PRO A 222 -0.89 2.01 -9.78
N VAL A 223 -0.36 2.40 -10.94
CA VAL A 223 -0.03 3.80 -11.25
C VAL A 223 -1.29 4.48 -11.77
N ASN A 224 -2.01 5.15 -10.89
CA ASN A 224 -3.30 5.79 -11.19
C ASN A 224 -3.11 7.19 -11.80
N ASP A 225 -2.43 7.29 -12.95
CA ASP A 225 -2.35 8.51 -13.75
C ASP A 225 -3.40 8.52 -14.88
N GLU A 226 -3.47 9.62 -15.61
CA GLU A 226 -4.45 9.78 -16.69
C GLU A 226 -4.25 8.75 -17.83
N LYS A 227 -2.99 8.44 -18.16
CA LYS A 227 -2.63 7.45 -19.21
C LYS A 227 -3.17 6.07 -18.83
N ASN A 228 -2.82 5.59 -17.64
CA ASN A 228 -3.23 4.29 -17.16
C ASN A 228 -4.74 4.24 -16.88
N GLY A 229 -5.34 5.33 -16.45
CA GLY A 229 -6.80 5.44 -16.28
C GLY A 229 -7.56 5.25 -17.59
N LYS A 230 -7.09 5.85 -18.68
CA LYS A 230 -7.66 5.65 -20.04
C LYS A 230 -7.47 4.22 -20.54
N LEU A 231 -6.28 3.67 -20.33
CA LEU A 231 -5.97 2.30 -20.73
C LEU A 231 -6.83 1.29 -19.96
N TYR A 232 -6.95 1.47 -18.63
CA TYR A 232 -7.83 0.62 -17.82
C TYR A 232 -9.30 0.74 -18.24
N ALA A 233 -9.78 1.93 -18.56
CA ALA A 233 -11.15 2.11 -19.07
C ALA A 233 -11.42 1.26 -20.32
N ALA A 234 -10.47 1.21 -21.25
CA ALA A 234 -10.57 0.37 -22.44
C ALA A 234 -10.55 -1.14 -22.11
N TYR A 235 -9.71 -1.58 -21.16
CA TYR A 235 -9.75 -2.97 -20.66
C TYR A 235 -11.07 -3.31 -19.97
N ARG A 236 -11.66 -2.37 -19.24
CA ARG A 236 -12.96 -2.58 -18.60
C ARG A 236 -14.08 -2.78 -19.61
N GLU A 237 -14.03 -2.11 -20.77
CA GLU A 237 -14.97 -2.34 -21.87
C GLU A 237 -14.84 -3.76 -22.45
N LEU A 238 -13.60 -4.27 -22.56
CA LEU A 238 -13.36 -5.65 -22.98
C LEU A 238 -13.86 -6.64 -21.91
N ALA A 239 -13.55 -6.37 -20.64
CA ALA A 239 -13.99 -7.21 -19.53
C ALA A 239 -15.52 -7.32 -19.43
N ALA A 240 -16.25 -6.25 -19.76
CA ALA A 240 -17.71 -6.25 -19.80
C ALA A 240 -18.31 -7.14 -20.89
N GLN A 241 -17.52 -7.59 -21.86
CA GLN A 241 -17.95 -8.50 -22.93
C GLN A 241 -17.77 -9.98 -22.55
N GLU A 242 -16.97 -10.26 -21.52
CA GLU A 242 -16.77 -11.62 -21.01
C GLU A 242 -18.01 -12.08 -20.22
N LYS A 243 -18.67 -13.13 -20.75
CA LYS A 243 -19.95 -13.60 -20.19
C LYS A 243 -19.80 -14.42 -18.91
N ASN A 244 -18.71 -15.19 -18.82
CA ASN A 244 -18.49 -16.17 -17.77
C ASN A 244 -17.33 -15.79 -16.84
N THR A 245 -16.67 -14.64 -17.07
CA THR A 245 -15.56 -14.18 -16.24
C THR A 245 -15.93 -12.86 -15.57
N ILE A 246 -15.75 -12.82 -14.26
CA ILE A 246 -15.94 -11.65 -13.42
C ILE A 246 -14.56 -11.15 -12.99
N PHE A 247 -14.27 -9.90 -13.21
CA PHE A 247 -13.01 -9.28 -12.79
C PHE A 247 -13.20 -8.62 -11.43
N GLY A 248 -12.34 -8.97 -10.47
CA GLY A 248 -12.39 -8.46 -9.12
C GLY A 248 -11.02 -8.32 -8.49
N GLY A 249 -10.97 -7.74 -7.29
CA GLY A 249 -9.74 -7.53 -6.54
C GLY A 249 -8.86 -6.41 -7.10
N ARG A 250 -7.71 -6.19 -6.42
CA ARG A 250 -6.83 -5.04 -6.72
C ARG A 250 -6.34 -5.00 -8.16
N LEU A 251 -5.95 -6.14 -8.71
CA LEU A 251 -5.34 -6.23 -10.04
C LEU A 251 -6.41 -6.35 -11.15
N GLY A 252 -7.50 -7.09 -10.90
CA GLY A 252 -8.61 -7.20 -11.85
C GLY A 252 -9.38 -5.89 -12.05
N GLU A 253 -9.45 -5.07 -11.00
CA GLU A 253 -10.10 -3.75 -11.03
C GLU A 253 -9.09 -2.59 -11.19
N TYR A 254 -7.79 -2.88 -11.29
CA TYR A 254 -6.72 -1.87 -11.35
C TYR A 254 -6.88 -0.78 -10.30
N LYS A 255 -7.15 -1.18 -9.04
CA LYS A 255 -7.53 -0.27 -7.97
C LYS A 255 -6.70 -0.47 -6.71
N TYR A 256 -6.31 0.61 -6.08
CA TYR A 256 -5.65 0.56 -4.80
C TYR A 256 -6.71 0.33 -3.71
N TYR A 257 -6.77 -0.90 -3.20
CA TYR A 257 -7.60 -1.28 -2.07
C TYR A 257 -6.78 -1.53 -0.82
N ASP A 258 -7.24 -1.06 0.32
CA ASP A 258 -6.85 -1.60 1.61
C ASP A 258 -7.54 -2.95 1.85
N MET A 259 -7.09 -3.75 2.83
CA MET A 259 -7.61 -5.10 3.04
C MET A 259 -9.11 -5.14 3.33
N ASP A 260 -9.60 -4.22 4.16
CA ASP A 260 -11.02 -4.07 4.46
C ASP A 260 -11.86 -3.72 3.22
N GLN A 261 -11.31 -2.87 2.36
CA GLN A 261 -11.97 -2.45 1.12
C GLN A 261 -12.07 -3.58 0.10
N VAL A 262 -11.02 -4.39 -0.07
CA VAL A 262 -11.06 -5.54 -1.00
C VAL A 262 -12.00 -6.63 -0.49
N ILE A 263 -12.08 -6.84 0.82
CA ILE A 263 -13.04 -7.78 1.42
C ILE A 263 -14.48 -7.27 1.22
N ALA A 264 -14.73 -5.98 1.47
CA ALA A 264 -16.05 -5.39 1.23
C ALA A 264 -16.48 -5.52 -0.23
N ALA A 265 -15.58 -5.21 -1.18
CA ALA A 265 -15.85 -5.37 -2.61
C ALA A 265 -16.15 -6.82 -3.00
N ALA A 266 -15.42 -7.79 -2.41
CA ALA A 266 -15.67 -9.22 -2.63
C ALA A 266 -17.03 -9.67 -2.09
N LEU A 267 -17.44 -9.19 -0.91
CA LEU A 267 -18.76 -9.48 -0.32
C LEU A 267 -19.90 -8.88 -1.15
N GLU A 268 -19.75 -7.64 -1.64
CA GLU A 268 -20.72 -7.00 -2.53
C GLU A 268 -20.82 -7.75 -3.87
N LEU A 269 -19.69 -8.21 -4.42
CA LEU A 269 -19.67 -9.03 -5.62
C LEU A 269 -20.42 -10.34 -5.39
N ALA A 270 -20.11 -11.07 -4.32
CA ALA A 270 -20.77 -12.33 -3.99
C ALA A 270 -22.28 -12.16 -3.82
N ALA A 271 -22.74 -11.12 -3.11
CA ALA A 271 -24.16 -10.84 -2.92
C ALA A 271 -24.91 -10.52 -4.22
N ARG A 272 -24.22 -10.05 -5.26
CA ARG A 272 -24.81 -9.77 -6.57
C ARG A 272 -24.86 -11.00 -7.47
N GLU A 273 -23.89 -11.89 -7.35
CA GLU A 273 -23.68 -13.03 -8.27
C GLU A 273 -24.27 -14.34 -7.75
N LEU A 274 -24.51 -14.44 -6.45
CA LEU A 274 -25.14 -15.56 -5.75
C LEU A 274 -26.59 -15.24 -5.36
#